data_9c7922e3cab28046623efcb8edd41ab5
#
_entry.id   9c7922e3cab28046623efcb8edd41ab5
#
_cell.length_a   1.000
_cell.length_b   1.000
_cell.length_c   1.000
_cell.angle_alpha   90.00
_cell.angle_beta   90.00
_cell.angle_gamma   90.00
#
_symmetry.space_group_name_H-M   'P 1'
#
loop_
_entity.id
_entity.type
_entity.pdbx_description
1 polymer ?
#
loop_
_entity_poly.entity_id
_entity_poly.type
_entity_poly.pdbx_seq_one_letter_code
_entity_poly.pdbx_strand_id
1 'polypeptide(L)'
;LAVKPLLVLDNTLFQRGFAHYNINGQQGLQVAQGASIDVSMPLLRADLALADQLPTGADQAAVLQPWLAPLWQENAVKGVLKQRAGADIALSAGTRNAKAPLVVGEGATLRVDDGKSISLTGNGQITVDGTLSAAGGRISVLPGTLVTGGEITRPDGSANAPSIWIGERAVLDVAGRAATAIDAQGGVYGHVGAGGSIEIGARHNL
;
A
#
# COMPACT_ATOMS: atom_id res chain seq x y z
N LEU A 1 14.40 29.02 9.62
CA LEU A 1 14.30 27.55 9.81
C LEU A 1 14.17 26.93 8.43
N ALA A 2 15.19 26.19 8.00
CA ALA A 2 15.12 25.45 6.74
C ALA A 2 14.02 24.38 6.85
N VAL A 3 13.03 24.43 5.97
CA VAL A 3 12.02 23.39 5.85
C VAL A 3 12.74 22.13 5.40
N LYS A 4 12.76 21.09 6.24
CA LYS A 4 13.32 19.81 5.84
C LYS A 4 12.42 19.22 4.75
N PRO A 5 12.98 18.79 3.61
CA PRO A 5 12.19 18.22 2.54
C PRO A 5 11.55 16.90 2.99
N LEU A 6 10.22 16.81 2.90
CA LEU A 6 9.47 15.57 3.05
C LEU A 6 9.56 14.77 1.75
N LEU A 7 9.65 13.44 1.86
CA LEU A 7 9.46 12.59 0.70
C LEU A 7 7.97 12.57 0.33
N VAL A 8 7.65 13.09 -0.86
CA VAL A 8 6.28 13.07 -1.39
C VAL A 8 6.15 11.91 -2.36
N LEU A 9 5.14 11.07 -2.17
CA LEU A 9 4.91 9.88 -2.99
C LEU A 9 3.99 10.20 -4.17
N ASP A 10 4.37 9.67 -5.34
CA ASP A 10 3.61 9.75 -6.59
C ASP A 10 3.10 8.36 -6.98
N ASN A 11 1.90 8.31 -7.60
CA ASN A 11 1.22 7.07 -7.97
C ASN A 11 2.02 6.22 -8.98
N THR A 12 2.78 6.84 -9.88
CA THR A 12 3.53 6.14 -10.93
C THR A 12 4.57 5.16 -10.40
N LEU A 13 5.09 5.41 -9.19
CA LEU A 13 6.03 4.52 -8.52
C LEU A 13 5.41 3.14 -8.23
N PHE A 14 4.11 3.10 -7.92
CA PHE A 14 3.44 1.92 -7.38
C PHE A 14 2.81 1.01 -8.45
N GLN A 15 3.12 1.26 -9.72
CA GLN A 15 2.63 0.50 -10.88
C GLN A 15 3.77 -0.14 -11.67
N ARG A 16 4.87 -0.50 -11.00
CA ARG A 16 6.09 -1.05 -11.62
C ARG A 16 6.20 -2.57 -11.55
N GLY A 17 5.17 -3.27 -11.04
CA GLY A 17 5.14 -4.73 -10.99
C GLY A 17 5.87 -5.36 -9.81
N PHE A 18 6.24 -4.58 -8.79
CA PHE A 18 6.82 -5.12 -7.56
C PHE A 18 5.73 -5.69 -6.66
N ALA A 19 6.02 -6.81 -5.97
CA ALA A 19 5.12 -7.42 -5.00
C ALA A 19 5.14 -6.72 -3.63
N HIS A 20 6.22 -5.99 -3.32
CA HIS A 20 6.41 -5.29 -2.06
C HIS A 20 7.07 -3.94 -2.28
N TYR A 21 6.48 -2.90 -1.74
CA TYR A 21 7.03 -1.54 -1.72
C TYR A 21 7.40 -1.17 -0.29
N ASN A 22 8.71 -1.01 -0.04
CA ASN A 22 9.24 -0.54 1.23
C ASN A 22 9.87 0.84 1.04
N ILE A 23 9.25 1.88 1.60
CA ILE A 23 9.68 3.25 1.43
C ILE A 23 9.96 3.88 2.79
N ASN A 24 11.15 4.46 2.94
CA ASN A 24 11.56 5.15 4.15
C ASN A 24 11.89 6.61 3.87
N GLY A 25 11.16 7.52 4.50
CA GLY A 25 11.46 8.94 4.54
C GLY A 25 12.27 9.29 5.79
N GLN A 26 13.59 9.33 5.69
CA GLN A 26 14.46 9.58 6.86
C GLN A 26 14.15 10.90 7.57
N GLN A 27 13.73 11.93 6.84
CA GLN A 27 13.39 13.25 7.36
C GLN A 27 11.88 13.51 7.43
N GLY A 28 11.09 12.55 6.97
CA GLY A 28 9.63 12.55 6.92
C GLY A 28 9.13 11.98 5.61
N LEU A 29 7.88 11.51 5.64
CA LEU A 29 7.21 10.95 4.49
C LEU A 29 5.77 11.47 4.44
N GLN A 30 5.33 11.85 3.25
CA GLN A 30 3.97 12.35 3.06
C GLN A 30 3.33 11.73 1.82
N VAL A 31 2.12 11.21 2.01
CA VAL A 31 1.14 11.07 0.94
C VAL A 31 0.41 12.41 0.86
N ALA A 32 0.55 13.11 -0.25
CA ALA A 32 0.04 14.46 -0.39
C ALA A 32 -1.48 14.51 -0.23
N GLN A 33 -2.01 15.64 0.22
CA GLN A 33 -3.45 15.88 0.31
C GLN A 33 -4.12 15.66 -1.05
N GLY A 34 -5.22 14.92 -1.06
CA GLY A 34 -5.98 14.59 -2.27
C GLY A 34 -5.28 13.63 -3.24
N ALA A 35 -4.08 13.14 -2.93
CA ALA A 35 -3.40 12.18 -3.78
C ALA A 35 -4.11 10.82 -3.78
N SER A 36 -4.18 10.17 -4.96
CA SER A 36 -4.66 8.78 -5.08
C SER A 36 -3.50 7.88 -5.45
N ILE A 37 -3.17 6.95 -4.57
CA ILE A 37 -2.13 5.95 -4.76
C ILE A 37 -2.78 4.58 -4.78
N ASP A 38 -2.75 3.94 -5.96
CA ASP A 38 -3.19 2.57 -6.16
C ASP A 38 -1.97 1.67 -6.34
N VAL A 39 -1.70 0.87 -5.30
CA VAL A 39 -0.57 -0.05 -5.29
C VAL A 39 -1.01 -1.36 -5.94
N SER A 40 -0.43 -1.67 -7.08
CA SER A 40 -0.79 -2.85 -7.87
C SER A 40 0.45 -3.53 -8.44
N MET A 41 0.29 -4.77 -8.90
CA MET A 41 1.37 -5.56 -9.49
C MET A 41 1.05 -5.87 -10.97
N PRO A 42 1.26 -4.92 -11.91
CA PRO A 42 1.18 -5.21 -13.33
C PRO A 42 2.24 -6.22 -13.74
N LEU A 43 1.90 -7.06 -14.69
CA LEU A 43 2.78 -8.02 -15.32
C LEU A 43 3.24 -7.49 -16.68
N LEU A 44 4.38 -7.95 -17.17
CA LEU A 44 4.77 -7.71 -18.54
C LEU A 44 4.07 -8.74 -19.43
N ARG A 45 3.33 -8.26 -20.41
CA ARG A 45 2.65 -9.08 -21.41
C ARG A 45 3.18 -8.73 -22.79
N ALA A 46 3.45 -9.74 -23.62
CA ALA A 46 3.81 -9.52 -25.00
C ALA A 46 2.60 -8.96 -25.78
N ASP A 47 2.83 -7.84 -26.47
CA ASP A 47 1.89 -7.33 -27.45
C ASP A 47 2.16 -8.04 -28.79
N LEU A 48 1.26 -8.97 -29.15
CA LEU A 48 1.42 -9.77 -30.35
C LEU A 48 1.33 -8.95 -31.64
N ALA A 49 0.57 -7.83 -31.63
CA ALA A 49 0.50 -6.95 -32.78
C ALA A 49 1.81 -6.20 -33.02
N LEU A 50 2.55 -5.87 -31.96
CA LEU A 50 3.90 -5.32 -32.07
C LEU A 50 4.91 -6.42 -32.44
N ALA A 51 4.73 -7.65 -31.94
CA ALA A 51 5.63 -8.77 -32.22
C ALA A 51 5.69 -9.06 -33.74
N ASP A 52 4.56 -9.02 -34.42
CA ASP A 52 4.47 -9.26 -35.88
C ASP A 52 5.15 -8.16 -36.71
N GLN A 53 5.44 -7.01 -36.11
CA GLN A 53 6.10 -5.87 -36.79
C GLN A 53 7.61 -5.82 -36.53
N LEU A 54 8.14 -6.65 -35.64
CA LEU A 54 9.55 -6.66 -35.31
C LEU A 54 10.38 -7.31 -36.43
N PRO A 55 11.50 -6.68 -36.81
CA PRO A 55 12.44 -7.31 -37.72
C PRO A 55 13.10 -8.53 -37.04
N THR A 56 13.55 -9.49 -37.87
CA THR A 56 14.29 -10.68 -37.41
C THR A 56 15.52 -10.25 -36.62
N GLY A 57 15.68 -10.78 -35.40
CA GLY A 57 16.80 -10.45 -34.51
C GLY A 57 16.58 -9.24 -33.63
N ALA A 58 15.40 -8.63 -33.64
CA ALA A 58 15.05 -7.57 -32.70
C ALA A 58 14.98 -8.04 -31.24
N ASP A 59 15.19 -7.11 -30.32
CA ASP A 59 15.05 -7.40 -28.90
C ASP A 59 13.57 -7.73 -28.56
N GLN A 60 13.34 -8.94 -28.04
CA GLN A 60 12.00 -9.40 -27.64
C GLN A 60 11.41 -8.56 -26.49
N ALA A 61 12.27 -7.87 -25.70
CA ALA A 61 11.79 -6.98 -24.66
C ALA A 61 11.03 -5.75 -25.22
N ALA A 62 11.24 -5.40 -26.48
CA ALA A 62 10.57 -4.27 -27.13
C ALA A 62 9.05 -4.45 -27.28
N VAL A 63 8.55 -5.69 -27.24
CA VAL A 63 7.11 -5.99 -27.32
C VAL A 63 6.46 -6.17 -25.97
N LEU A 64 7.23 -6.12 -24.88
CA LEU A 64 6.66 -6.29 -23.55
C LEU A 64 6.02 -4.99 -23.07
N GLN A 65 4.73 -5.05 -22.79
CA GLN A 65 3.95 -3.93 -22.27
C GLN A 65 3.46 -4.23 -20.86
N PRO A 66 3.48 -3.23 -19.93
CA PRO A 66 2.85 -3.38 -18.63
C PRO A 66 1.35 -3.65 -18.82
N TRP A 67 0.86 -4.73 -18.22
CA TRP A 67 -0.53 -5.10 -18.24
C TRP A 67 -1.02 -5.42 -16.83
N LEU A 68 -2.05 -4.71 -16.40
CA LEU A 68 -2.73 -4.99 -15.14
C LEU A 68 -3.94 -5.89 -15.41
N ALA A 69 -3.84 -7.15 -14.98
CA ALA A 69 -4.96 -8.08 -15.09
C ALA A 69 -6.17 -7.55 -14.28
N PRO A 70 -7.41 -7.89 -14.69
CA PRO A 70 -8.58 -7.69 -13.83
C PRO A 70 -8.35 -8.33 -12.46
N LEU A 71 -8.91 -7.70 -11.40
CA LEU A 71 -8.74 -8.20 -10.02
C LEU A 71 -9.17 -9.66 -9.91
N TRP A 72 -10.27 -10.01 -10.58
CA TRP A 72 -10.79 -11.36 -10.68
C TRP A 72 -10.74 -11.83 -12.12
N GLN A 73 -10.12 -12.99 -12.34
CA GLN A 73 -10.07 -13.68 -13.62
C GLN A 73 -11.07 -14.82 -13.56
N GLU A 74 -11.99 -14.83 -14.51
CA GLU A 74 -13.04 -15.82 -14.61
C GLU A 74 -12.58 -17.04 -15.40
N ASN A 75 -12.95 -18.22 -14.92
CA ASN A 75 -12.87 -19.46 -15.68
C ASN A 75 -14.26 -20.10 -15.69
N ALA A 76 -15.08 -19.72 -16.68
CA ALA A 76 -16.46 -20.17 -16.80
C ALA A 76 -16.58 -21.70 -16.98
N VAL A 77 -15.57 -22.35 -17.57
CA VAL A 77 -15.57 -23.82 -17.77
C VAL A 77 -15.41 -24.57 -16.45
N LYS A 78 -14.61 -24.01 -15.54
CA LYS A 78 -14.33 -24.61 -14.22
C LYS A 78 -15.19 -24.02 -13.11
N GLY A 79 -15.97 -22.96 -13.35
CA GLY A 79 -16.73 -22.26 -12.33
C GLY A 79 -15.83 -21.68 -11.23
N VAL A 80 -14.67 -21.10 -11.58
CA VAL A 80 -13.68 -20.62 -10.61
C VAL A 80 -13.30 -19.17 -10.92
N LEU A 81 -13.25 -18.35 -9.86
CA LEU A 81 -12.64 -17.02 -9.88
C LEU A 81 -11.21 -17.11 -9.32
N LYS A 82 -10.25 -16.60 -10.06
CA LYS A 82 -8.87 -16.48 -9.63
C LYS A 82 -8.52 -15.00 -9.42
N GLN A 83 -8.10 -14.65 -8.22
CA GLN A 83 -7.61 -13.31 -7.93
C GLN A 83 -6.23 -13.11 -8.56
N ARG A 84 -5.98 -11.91 -9.14
CA ARG A 84 -4.63 -11.54 -9.60
C ARG A 84 -3.69 -11.40 -8.43
N ALA A 85 -2.40 -11.52 -8.70
CA ALA A 85 -1.37 -11.15 -7.74
C ALA A 85 -1.42 -9.64 -7.47
N GLY A 86 -1.26 -9.25 -6.22
CA GLY A 86 -1.24 -7.86 -5.78
C GLY A 86 0.04 -7.54 -5.01
N ALA A 87 0.18 -6.28 -4.58
CA ALA A 87 1.35 -5.79 -3.89
C ALA A 87 1.02 -5.24 -2.49
N ASP A 88 1.95 -5.44 -1.56
CA ASP A 88 1.94 -4.85 -0.23
C ASP A 88 2.73 -3.54 -0.21
N ILE A 89 2.35 -2.62 0.70
CA ILE A 89 3.09 -1.38 0.91
C ILE A 89 3.45 -1.19 2.39
N ALA A 90 4.71 -0.83 2.63
CA ALA A 90 5.21 -0.41 3.92
C ALA A 90 5.84 0.98 3.80
N LEU A 91 5.27 1.94 4.49
CA LEU A 91 5.75 3.30 4.59
C LEU A 91 6.33 3.54 5.97
N SER A 92 7.53 4.07 6.01
CA SER A 92 8.18 4.38 7.28
C SER A 92 8.78 5.78 7.28
N ALA A 93 8.82 6.42 8.46
CA ALA A 93 9.43 7.73 8.61
C ALA A 93 10.35 7.79 9.82
N GLY A 94 11.47 8.50 9.62
CA GLY A 94 12.51 8.66 10.62
C GLY A 94 13.58 7.57 10.58
N THR A 95 14.51 7.69 11.50
CA THR A 95 15.61 6.74 11.71
C THR A 95 15.66 6.35 13.19
N ARG A 96 16.53 5.39 13.55
CA ARG A 96 16.72 5.01 14.97
C ARG A 96 17.06 6.21 15.88
N ASN A 97 17.70 7.23 15.33
CA ASN A 97 18.21 8.36 16.09
C ASN A 97 17.51 9.69 15.75
N ALA A 98 16.54 9.69 14.84
CA ALA A 98 15.85 10.90 14.43
C ALA A 98 14.36 10.65 14.24
N LYS A 99 13.55 11.46 14.92
CA LYS A 99 12.10 11.49 14.76
C LYS A 99 11.75 12.26 13.49
N ALA A 100 10.80 11.71 12.74
CA ALA A 100 10.29 12.36 11.54
C ALA A 100 8.79 12.04 11.36
N PRO A 101 7.98 12.99 10.86
CA PRO A 101 6.56 12.76 10.67
C PRO A 101 6.28 11.82 9.51
N LEU A 102 5.23 11.00 9.67
CA LEU A 102 4.59 10.28 8.59
C LEU A 102 3.16 10.80 8.45
N VAL A 103 2.80 11.31 7.27
CA VAL A 103 1.51 11.97 7.06
C VAL A 103 0.79 11.34 5.87
N VAL A 104 -0.44 10.90 6.08
CA VAL A 104 -1.41 10.65 5.01
C VAL A 104 -2.38 11.81 5.02
N GLY A 105 -2.30 12.68 4.02
CA GLY A 105 -3.01 13.95 3.96
C GLY A 105 -4.52 13.80 3.83
N GLU A 106 -5.25 14.85 4.15
CA GLU A 106 -6.70 14.91 4.01
C GLU A 106 -7.14 14.62 2.58
N GLY A 107 -8.16 13.75 2.42
CA GLY A 107 -8.65 13.33 1.11
C GLY A 107 -7.68 12.47 0.29
N ALA A 108 -6.49 12.18 0.81
CA ALA A 108 -5.61 11.21 0.17
C ALA A 108 -6.19 9.80 0.25
N THR A 109 -5.95 9.00 -0.77
CA THR A 109 -6.32 7.58 -0.80
C THR A 109 -5.08 6.74 -1.06
N LEU A 110 -4.84 5.77 -0.18
CA LEU A 110 -3.84 4.73 -0.36
C LEU A 110 -4.55 3.38 -0.41
N ARG A 111 -4.53 2.74 -1.55
CA ARG A 111 -5.22 1.47 -1.79
C ARG A 111 -4.24 0.39 -2.21
N VAL A 112 -4.47 -0.82 -1.73
CA VAL A 112 -3.82 -2.05 -2.19
C VAL A 112 -4.87 -3.04 -2.71
N ASP A 113 -4.44 -4.04 -3.47
CA ASP A 113 -5.33 -5.12 -3.92
C ASP A 113 -5.87 -5.93 -2.73
N ASP A 114 -7.00 -6.61 -2.94
CA ASP A 114 -7.67 -7.41 -1.91
C ASP A 114 -6.73 -8.46 -1.30
N GLY A 115 -6.77 -8.61 0.02
CA GLY A 115 -5.90 -9.51 0.79
C GLY A 115 -4.47 -9.02 0.99
N LYS A 116 -4.14 -7.78 0.56
CA LYS A 116 -2.82 -7.16 0.72
C LYS A 116 -2.76 -6.24 1.93
N SER A 117 -1.55 -5.80 2.28
CA SER A 117 -1.32 -5.04 3.51
C SER A 117 -0.78 -3.63 3.27
N ILE A 118 -1.24 -2.72 4.13
CA ILE A 118 -0.70 -1.37 4.29
C ILE A 118 -0.08 -1.30 5.68
N SER A 119 1.22 -0.99 5.75
CA SER A 119 1.94 -0.81 7.01
C SER A 119 2.51 0.61 7.09
N LEU A 120 2.13 1.35 8.13
CA LEU A 120 2.67 2.67 8.46
C LEU A 120 3.46 2.57 9.75
N THR A 121 4.74 2.96 9.71
CA THR A 121 5.62 2.90 10.87
C THR A 121 6.38 4.22 11.04
N GLY A 122 6.35 4.83 12.21
CA GLY A 122 7.01 6.12 12.42
C GLY A 122 7.73 6.24 13.77
N ASN A 123 8.93 6.83 13.74
CA ASN A 123 9.67 7.20 14.96
C ASN A 123 9.27 8.58 15.49
N GLY A 124 8.38 9.29 14.79
CA GLY A 124 7.76 10.54 15.21
C GLY A 124 6.24 10.39 15.23
N GLN A 125 5.54 11.49 14.94
CA GLN A 125 4.08 11.45 14.81
C GLN A 125 3.67 10.81 13.49
N ILE A 126 2.72 9.88 13.56
CA ILE A 126 1.99 9.35 12.40
C ILE A 126 0.63 10.04 12.38
N THR A 127 0.30 10.68 11.27
CA THR A 127 -0.99 11.34 11.06
C THR A 127 -1.70 10.70 9.88
N VAL A 128 -2.94 10.26 10.08
CA VAL A 128 -3.78 9.71 9.03
C VAL A 128 -5.07 10.52 8.97
N ASP A 129 -5.20 11.36 7.95
CA ASP A 129 -6.40 12.17 7.66
C ASP A 129 -7.09 11.74 6.35
N GLY A 130 -6.52 10.75 5.66
CA GLY A 130 -7.01 10.18 4.41
C GLY A 130 -7.60 8.78 4.55
N THR A 131 -7.77 8.12 3.42
CA THR A 131 -8.32 6.77 3.31
C THR A 131 -7.19 5.74 3.12
N LEU A 132 -7.17 4.71 3.94
CA LEU A 132 -6.37 3.50 3.77
C LEU A 132 -7.31 2.36 3.42
N SER A 133 -7.14 1.70 2.27
CA SER A 133 -8.03 0.62 1.81
C SER A 133 -7.24 -0.64 1.47
N ALA A 134 -7.46 -1.69 2.25
CA ALA A 134 -6.85 -3.01 2.13
C ALA A 134 -7.92 -4.08 2.34
N ALA A 135 -8.86 -4.20 1.39
CA ALA A 135 -10.02 -5.06 1.50
C ALA A 135 -9.62 -6.52 1.78
N GLY A 136 -10.19 -7.13 2.83
CA GLY A 136 -9.83 -8.48 3.27
C GLY A 136 -8.38 -8.69 3.70
N GLY A 137 -7.58 -7.61 3.75
CA GLY A 137 -6.16 -7.63 4.07
C GLY A 137 -5.83 -7.08 5.46
N ARG A 138 -4.76 -6.30 5.56
CA ARG A 138 -4.31 -5.76 6.85
C ARG A 138 -3.88 -4.30 6.74
N ILE A 139 -4.33 -3.50 7.69
CA ILE A 139 -3.80 -2.15 7.93
C ILE A 139 -3.12 -2.15 9.30
N SER A 140 -1.83 -1.77 9.34
CA SER A 140 -1.09 -1.59 10.58
C SER A 140 -0.50 -0.19 10.67
N VAL A 141 -0.77 0.51 11.77
CA VAL A 141 -0.24 1.83 12.09
C VAL A 141 0.47 1.74 13.43
N LEU A 142 1.79 1.61 13.38
CA LEU A 142 2.58 1.25 14.55
C LEU A 142 3.70 2.27 14.80
N PRO A 143 4.02 2.59 16.08
CA PRO A 143 5.20 3.35 16.39
C PRO A 143 6.44 2.56 15.99
N GLY A 144 7.46 3.24 15.50
CA GLY A 144 8.76 2.65 15.22
C GLY A 144 9.46 2.24 16.51
N THR A 145 10.35 1.26 16.40
CA THR A 145 11.18 0.83 17.53
C THR A 145 12.20 1.91 17.85
N LEU A 146 12.01 2.60 18.97
CA LEU A 146 13.06 3.44 19.53
C LEU A 146 14.09 2.50 20.18
N VAL A 147 15.36 2.68 19.83
CA VAL A 147 16.43 2.02 20.60
C VAL A 147 16.43 2.62 21.99
N THR A 148 16.09 1.82 22.99
CA THR A 148 16.23 2.14 24.39
C THR A 148 17.68 2.54 24.69
N GLY A 149 17.91 3.79 25.07
CA GLY A 149 19.24 4.30 25.40
C GLY A 149 19.47 5.77 25.04
N GLY A 150 18.58 6.36 24.26
CA GLY A 150 18.58 7.77 23.95
C GLY A 150 17.19 8.34 24.23
N GLU A 151 16.83 8.55 25.49
CA GLU A 151 15.74 9.47 25.80
C GLU A 151 16.09 10.80 25.19
N ILE A 152 15.42 11.16 24.10
CA ILE A 152 15.48 12.52 23.59
C ILE A 152 14.60 13.34 24.55
N THR A 153 15.19 13.71 25.67
CA THR A 153 14.59 14.62 26.61
C THR A 153 14.47 15.98 25.93
N ARG A 154 13.30 16.57 25.93
CA ARG A 154 13.13 17.97 25.58
C ARG A 154 13.88 18.83 26.61
N PRO A 155 14.20 20.09 26.28
CA PRO A 155 14.74 21.02 27.26
C PRO A 155 13.87 21.21 28.50
N ASP A 156 12.56 20.89 28.40
CA ASP A 156 11.59 20.90 29.50
C ASP A 156 11.53 19.58 30.30
N GLY A 157 12.39 18.60 29.98
CA GLY A 157 12.46 17.32 30.67
C GLY A 157 11.42 16.28 30.19
N SER A 158 10.54 16.61 29.23
CA SER A 158 9.54 15.68 28.72
C SER A 158 10.12 14.76 27.63
N ALA A 159 9.86 13.46 27.71
CA ALA A 159 10.15 12.50 26.66
C ALA A 159 9.02 12.51 25.63
N ASN A 160 9.35 12.75 24.34
CA ASN A 160 8.36 12.61 23.27
C ASN A 160 8.30 11.15 22.82
N ALA A 161 7.30 10.42 23.30
CA ALA A 161 6.92 9.16 22.69
C ALA A 161 6.44 9.40 21.24
N PRO A 162 6.64 8.43 20.32
CA PRO A 162 5.95 8.43 19.05
C PRO A 162 4.43 8.49 19.29
N SER A 163 3.72 9.30 18.50
CA SER A 163 2.28 9.47 18.63
C SER A 163 1.58 9.10 17.33
N ILE A 164 0.35 8.60 17.44
CA ILE A 164 -0.50 8.27 16.31
C ILE A 164 -1.75 9.15 16.40
N TRP A 165 -2.05 9.85 15.34
CA TRP A 165 -3.24 10.65 15.18
C TRP A 165 -4.05 10.12 14.00
N ILE A 166 -5.29 9.71 14.27
CA ILE A 166 -6.27 9.33 13.26
C ILE A 166 -7.32 10.43 13.25
N GLY A 167 -7.41 11.15 12.14
CA GLY A 167 -8.32 12.28 11.99
C GLY A 167 -9.78 11.86 11.91
N GLU A 168 -10.68 12.81 12.14
CA GLU A 168 -12.13 12.56 12.16
C GLU A 168 -12.69 12.03 10.83
N ARG A 169 -12.05 12.39 9.71
CA ARG A 169 -12.45 11.98 8.36
C ARG A 169 -11.61 10.86 7.80
N ALA A 170 -10.70 10.32 8.61
CA ALA A 170 -9.88 9.18 8.19
C ALA A 170 -10.75 7.92 8.03
N VAL A 171 -10.49 7.15 6.97
CA VAL A 171 -11.16 5.89 6.72
C VAL A 171 -10.12 4.77 6.65
N LEU A 172 -10.28 3.75 7.47
CA LEU A 172 -9.48 2.53 7.42
C LEU A 172 -10.40 1.38 7.02
N ASP A 173 -10.34 0.99 5.73
CA ASP A 173 -11.22 -0.02 5.14
C ASP A 173 -10.48 -1.33 4.93
N VAL A 174 -10.92 -2.36 5.64
CA VAL A 174 -10.47 -3.75 5.49
C VAL A 174 -11.66 -4.69 5.27
N ALA A 175 -12.82 -4.15 4.85
CA ALA A 175 -14.02 -4.94 4.65
C ALA A 175 -13.78 -6.06 3.63
N GLY A 176 -14.37 -7.21 3.88
CA GLY A 176 -14.40 -8.30 2.90
C GLY A 176 -15.23 -7.90 1.68
N ARG A 177 -14.83 -8.39 0.51
CA ARG A 177 -15.53 -8.13 -0.74
C ARG A 177 -15.99 -9.43 -1.37
N ALA A 178 -17.11 -9.37 -2.09
CA ALA A 178 -17.61 -10.46 -2.89
C ALA A 178 -17.40 -10.18 -4.38
N ALA A 179 -17.12 -11.24 -5.14
CA ALA A 179 -17.11 -11.22 -6.59
C ALA A 179 -17.92 -12.40 -7.09
N THR A 180 -18.73 -12.21 -8.13
CA THR A 180 -19.56 -13.24 -8.73
C THR A 180 -19.38 -13.27 -10.24
N ALA A 181 -19.56 -14.44 -10.83
CA ALA A 181 -19.51 -14.66 -12.27
C ALA A 181 -20.55 -15.73 -12.67
N ILE A 182 -20.70 -15.99 -13.96
CA ILE A 182 -21.64 -16.96 -14.51
C ILE A 182 -20.84 -18.03 -15.28
N ASP A 183 -21.10 -19.30 -14.99
CA ASP A 183 -20.46 -20.41 -15.70
C ASP A 183 -21.05 -20.64 -17.10
N ALA A 184 -20.47 -21.57 -17.82
CA ALA A 184 -20.90 -21.89 -19.19
C ALA A 184 -22.34 -22.54 -19.28
N GLN A 185 -22.89 -22.96 -18.15
CA GLN A 185 -24.23 -23.53 -18.00
C GLN A 185 -25.23 -22.52 -17.45
N GLY A 186 -24.83 -21.28 -17.20
CA GLY A 186 -25.67 -20.22 -16.64
C GLY A 186 -25.77 -20.27 -15.12
N GLY A 187 -25.00 -21.12 -14.45
CA GLY A 187 -24.91 -21.17 -12.98
C GLY A 187 -24.08 -20.02 -12.42
N VAL A 188 -24.55 -19.40 -11.33
CA VAL A 188 -23.82 -18.34 -10.64
C VAL A 188 -22.78 -18.97 -9.71
N TYR A 189 -21.54 -18.53 -9.81
CA TYR A 189 -20.47 -18.89 -8.90
C TYR A 189 -19.75 -17.64 -8.41
N GLY A 190 -18.95 -17.75 -7.35
CA GLY A 190 -18.28 -16.56 -6.82
C GLY A 190 -17.33 -16.85 -5.68
N HIS A 191 -16.75 -15.75 -5.19
CA HIS A 191 -15.88 -15.72 -4.01
C HIS A 191 -16.40 -14.68 -3.05
N VAL A 192 -16.45 -15.03 -1.76
CA VAL A 192 -16.75 -14.10 -0.68
C VAL A 192 -15.53 -14.02 0.22
N GLY A 193 -14.84 -12.88 0.18
CA GLY A 193 -13.68 -12.61 1.03
C GLY A 193 -14.10 -12.27 2.46
N ALA A 194 -13.38 -12.80 3.44
CA ALA A 194 -13.52 -12.36 4.83
C ALA A 194 -13.01 -10.93 5.01
N GLY A 195 -13.48 -10.25 6.05
CA GLY A 195 -12.90 -8.98 6.49
C GLY A 195 -11.46 -9.18 6.97
N GLY A 196 -10.66 -8.13 6.82
CA GLY A 196 -9.26 -8.10 7.25
C GLY A 196 -9.08 -7.65 8.69
N SER A 197 -7.88 -7.17 9.02
CA SER A 197 -7.53 -6.71 10.36
C SER A 197 -6.93 -5.30 10.36
N ILE A 198 -7.26 -4.52 11.39
CA ILE A 198 -6.66 -3.21 11.67
C ILE A 198 -5.91 -3.32 13.00
N GLU A 199 -4.65 -2.85 13.01
CA GLU A 199 -3.82 -2.76 14.20
C GLU A 199 -3.29 -1.34 14.35
N ILE A 200 -3.57 -0.69 15.47
CA ILE A 200 -3.13 0.67 15.78
C ILE A 200 -2.45 0.67 17.15
N GLY A 201 -1.26 1.27 17.23
CA GLY A 201 -0.51 1.40 18.48
C GLY A 201 0.52 0.31 18.69
N ALA A 202 1.17 0.33 19.87
CA ALA A 202 2.21 -0.65 20.22
C ALA A 202 1.59 -1.99 20.62
N ARG A 203 2.21 -3.08 20.19
CA ARG A 203 1.96 -4.38 20.82
C ARG A 203 2.53 -4.35 22.23
N HIS A 204 1.68 -4.37 23.23
CA HIS A 204 2.11 -4.75 24.56
C HIS A 204 2.30 -6.26 24.57
N ASN A 205 3.53 -6.72 24.70
CA ASN A 205 3.76 -8.09 25.16
C ASN A 205 3.30 -8.11 26.63
N LEU A 206 2.11 -8.66 26.88
CA LEU A 206 1.65 -9.03 28.21
C LEU A 206 2.47 -10.22 28.72
#